data_17c1736e2bfe9fa33c5075a55a3b8873
#
_entry.id   17c1736e2bfe9fa33c5075a55a3b8873
#
_cell.length_a   1.000
_cell.length_b   1.000
_cell.length_c   1.000
_cell.angle_alpha   90.00
_cell.angle_beta   90.00
_cell.angle_gamma   90.00
#
_symmetry.space_group_name_H-M   'P 1'
#
loop_
_entity.id
_entity.type
_entity.pdbx_description
1 polymer ?
#
loop_
_entity_poly.entity_id
_entity_poly.type
_entity_poly.pdbx_seq_one_letter_code
_entity_poly.pdbx_strand_id
1 'polypeptide(L)'
;MKKQRLMIALLATLGMGSALASTSSEYNIANGLLPVEKDQSISVLKPFQGNFRILGSKIYHNDEQAKFSPIDYAVSWGLFAQPEIARHISVKQYDRYLNWKIAKLPVPAEQAMQMVSNMHIIPANPEIAQQIKQVKRGDLVYLKGDLVEIKDKDLVWKSSLTPTDTGDGACELFRVQSIHWVEKQNI
;
A
#
# COMPACT_ATOMS: atom_id res chain seq x y z
N MET A 1 -52.27 -41.95 55.68
CA MET A 1 -52.00 -40.93 54.56
C MET A 1 -50.54 -40.56 54.59
N LYS A 2 -49.71 -41.15 53.73
CA LYS A 2 -48.27 -40.89 53.62
C LYS A 2 -48.02 -39.80 52.56
N LYS A 3 -47.55 -38.63 53.03
CA LYS A 3 -47.12 -37.54 52.11
C LYS A 3 -45.73 -37.87 51.55
N GLN A 4 -45.69 -38.17 50.26
CA GLN A 4 -44.46 -38.35 49.48
C GLN A 4 -43.86 -36.98 49.15
N ARG A 5 -42.70 -36.70 49.69
CA ARG A 5 -41.91 -35.48 49.33
C ARG A 5 -41.10 -35.77 48.09
N LEU A 6 -41.42 -35.08 47.02
CA LEU A 6 -40.66 -35.08 45.79
C LEU A 6 -39.41 -34.21 45.97
N MET A 7 -38.24 -34.85 46.00
CA MET A 7 -36.96 -34.12 45.93
C MET A 7 -36.64 -33.85 44.44
N ILE A 8 -36.68 -32.57 44.05
CA ILE A 8 -36.19 -32.13 42.74
C ILE A 8 -34.68 -31.93 42.90
N ALA A 9 -33.91 -32.83 42.28
CA ALA A 9 -32.46 -32.63 42.13
C ALA A 9 -32.20 -31.64 41.01
N LEU A 10 -31.71 -30.47 41.39
CA LEU A 10 -31.25 -29.45 40.44
C LEU A 10 -29.87 -29.86 39.94
N LEU A 11 -29.80 -30.45 38.72
CA LEU A 11 -28.52 -30.63 38.01
C LEU A 11 -28.03 -29.26 37.49
N ALA A 12 -27.06 -28.71 38.18
CA ALA A 12 -26.29 -27.59 37.66
C ALA A 12 -25.32 -28.11 36.58
N THR A 13 -25.69 -27.96 35.32
CA THR A 13 -24.74 -28.15 34.22
C THR A 13 -23.78 -26.99 34.19
N LEU A 14 -22.55 -27.22 34.68
CA LEU A 14 -21.43 -26.32 34.39
C LEU A 14 -21.18 -26.35 32.88
N GLY A 15 -21.73 -25.36 32.21
CA GLY A 15 -21.32 -25.05 30.84
C GLY A 15 -19.86 -24.59 30.87
N MET A 16 -18.94 -25.49 30.54
CA MET A 16 -17.59 -25.08 30.12
C MET A 16 -17.74 -24.31 28.83
N GLY A 17 -17.89 -22.98 28.97
CA GLY A 17 -17.69 -22.07 27.87
C GLY A 17 -16.23 -22.17 27.46
N SER A 18 -15.96 -22.94 26.40
CA SER A 18 -14.69 -22.82 25.67
C SER A 18 -14.64 -21.40 25.15
N ALA A 19 -13.93 -20.53 25.86
CA ALA A 19 -13.47 -19.29 25.31
C ALA A 19 -12.59 -19.67 24.11
N LEU A 20 -13.16 -19.62 22.91
CA LEU A 20 -12.38 -19.54 21.70
C LEU A 20 -11.54 -18.29 21.83
N ALA A 21 -10.30 -18.47 22.28
CA ALA A 21 -9.28 -17.45 22.15
C ALA A 21 -9.25 -17.16 20.65
N SER A 22 -9.85 -16.05 20.27
CA SER A 22 -9.64 -15.41 19.00
C SER A 22 -8.17 -15.09 18.97
N THR A 23 -7.36 -16.00 18.43
CA THR A 23 -6.04 -15.66 17.94
C THR A 23 -6.31 -14.71 16.79
N SER A 24 -6.41 -13.42 17.07
CA SER A 24 -6.20 -12.40 16.08
C SER A 24 -4.77 -12.64 15.60
N SER A 25 -4.61 -13.42 14.53
CA SER A 25 -3.36 -13.46 13.81
C SER A 25 -3.13 -12.01 13.41
N GLU A 26 -2.14 -11.37 14.01
CA GLU A 26 -1.70 -10.06 13.58
C GLU A 26 -1.22 -10.25 12.14
N TYR A 27 -2.09 -9.95 11.19
CA TYR A 27 -1.74 -9.95 9.78
C TYR A 27 -0.68 -8.90 9.57
N ASN A 28 0.31 -9.24 8.76
CA ASN A 28 1.30 -8.28 8.32
C ASN A 28 0.56 -7.08 7.71
N ILE A 29 0.57 -5.99 8.44
CA ILE A 29 -0.12 -4.74 8.10
C ILE A 29 0.39 -4.18 6.76
N ALA A 30 1.61 -4.57 6.34
CA ALA A 30 2.21 -4.12 5.09
C ALA A 30 1.47 -4.63 3.86
N ASN A 31 1.26 -5.93 3.76
CA ASN A 31 0.61 -6.53 2.58
C ASN A 31 -0.81 -7.03 2.86
N GLY A 32 -1.26 -7.01 4.13
CA GLY A 32 -2.56 -7.51 4.54
C GLY A 32 -2.77 -9.01 4.34
N LEU A 33 -1.73 -9.76 3.96
CA LEU A 33 -1.82 -11.14 3.51
C LEU A 33 -1.03 -12.10 4.40
N LEU A 34 0.01 -11.63 5.08
CA LEU A 34 0.90 -12.46 5.88
C LEU A 34 0.92 -11.99 7.34
N PRO A 35 1.06 -12.90 8.30
CA PRO A 35 1.30 -12.52 9.69
C PRO A 35 2.60 -11.74 9.82
N VAL A 36 2.65 -10.76 10.72
CA VAL A 36 3.88 -10.03 11.07
C VAL A 36 4.83 -11.01 11.75
N GLU A 37 6.02 -11.19 11.21
CA GLU A 37 7.07 -11.95 11.87
C GLU A 37 7.65 -11.15 13.04
N LYS A 38 8.19 -11.85 14.04
CA LYS A 38 8.60 -11.27 15.32
C LYS A 38 9.58 -10.08 15.19
N ASP A 39 10.40 -10.08 14.12
CA ASP A 39 11.45 -9.08 13.91
C ASP A 39 11.08 -8.05 12.82
N GLN A 40 9.80 -8.02 12.42
CA GLN A 40 9.31 -7.07 11.42
C GLN A 40 8.57 -5.91 12.08
N SER A 41 8.75 -4.70 11.55
CA SER A 41 7.98 -3.53 11.95
C SER A 41 7.73 -2.58 10.79
N ILE A 42 6.58 -1.90 10.84
CA ILE A 42 6.23 -0.80 9.94
C ILE A 42 5.93 0.41 10.80
N SER A 43 6.73 1.44 10.65
CA SER A 43 6.58 2.70 11.36
C SER A 43 6.01 3.76 10.44
N VAL A 44 4.95 4.44 10.88
CA VAL A 44 4.38 5.58 10.16
C VAL A 44 5.31 6.78 10.32
N LEU A 45 5.71 7.37 9.20
CA LEU A 45 6.54 8.58 9.19
C LEU A 45 5.67 9.83 9.02
N LYS A 46 4.69 9.77 8.07
CA LYS A 46 3.86 10.92 7.74
C LYS A 46 2.57 10.46 7.03
N PRO A 47 1.39 11.00 7.38
CA PRO A 47 0.20 10.86 6.54
C PRO A 47 0.44 11.42 5.14
N PHE A 48 -0.05 10.72 4.12
CA PHE A 48 0.14 11.11 2.73
C PHE A 48 -1.09 10.81 1.89
N GLN A 49 -1.44 11.75 1.03
CA GLN A 49 -2.58 11.59 0.12
C GLN A 49 -2.48 12.53 -1.07
N GLY A 50 -3.11 12.15 -2.16
CA GLY A 50 -3.18 13.00 -3.35
C GLY A 50 -3.83 12.34 -4.54
N ASN A 51 -4.00 13.14 -5.60
CA ASN A 51 -4.43 12.67 -6.91
C ASN A 51 -3.18 12.39 -7.76
N PHE A 52 -3.07 11.17 -8.27
CA PHE A 52 -1.93 10.72 -9.04
C PHE A 52 -2.37 10.15 -10.38
N ARG A 53 -1.79 10.68 -11.47
CA ARG A 53 -1.93 10.09 -12.80
C ARG A 53 -0.93 8.95 -12.91
N ILE A 54 -1.40 7.79 -13.26
CA ILE A 54 -0.56 6.59 -13.42
C ILE A 54 0.13 6.61 -14.77
N LEU A 55 1.44 6.70 -14.75
CA LEU A 55 2.29 6.65 -15.93
C LEU A 55 2.72 5.22 -16.28
N GLY A 56 2.74 4.34 -15.30
CA GLY A 56 3.05 2.93 -15.43
C GLY A 56 2.91 2.20 -14.10
N SER A 57 2.87 0.88 -14.17
CA SER A 57 2.92 0.02 -12.99
C SER A 57 3.80 -1.19 -13.26
N LYS A 58 4.51 -1.67 -12.25
CA LYS A 58 5.33 -2.87 -12.33
C LYS A 58 5.11 -3.75 -11.12
N ILE A 59 4.76 -5.01 -11.36
CA ILE A 59 4.58 -6.02 -10.34
C ILE A 59 5.93 -6.70 -10.07
N TYR A 60 6.20 -6.97 -8.80
CA TYR A 60 7.38 -7.65 -8.32
C TYR A 60 6.99 -8.91 -7.54
N HIS A 61 7.77 -9.98 -7.69
CA HIS A 61 7.48 -11.27 -7.07
C HIS A 61 8.66 -11.86 -6.29
N ASN A 62 9.90 -11.55 -6.71
CA ASN A 62 11.07 -12.33 -6.31
C ASN A 62 12.13 -11.52 -5.55
N ASP A 63 12.01 -10.20 -5.44
CA ASP A 63 12.93 -9.42 -4.63
C ASP A 63 12.48 -9.41 -3.15
N GLU A 64 13.39 -9.06 -2.27
CA GLU A 64 13.18 -9.07 -0.82
C GLU A 64 12.05 -8.09 -0.40
N GLN A 65 11.87 -7.00 -1.13
CA GLN A 65 10.85 -6.00 -0.85
C GLN A 65 9.47 -6.40 -1.35
N ALA A 66 9.35 -7.37 -2.27
CA ALA A 66 8.07 -7.75 -2.90
C ALA A 66 7.02 -8.26 -1.89
N LYS A 67 7.47 -8.84 -0.77
CA LYS A 67 6.57 -9.29 0.31
C LYS A 67 5.83 -8.12 0.98
N PHE A 68 6.41 -6.92 0.97
CA PHE A 68 5.81 -5.70 1.51
C PHE A 68 5.14 -4.88 0.41
N SER A 69 5.87 -4.62 -0.68
CA SER A 69 5.44 -3.81 -1.80
C SER A 69 5.41 -4.66 -3.08
N PRO A 70 4.28 -5.30 -3.37
CA PRO A 70 4.16 -6.19 -4.53
C PRO A 70 4.08 -5.43 -5.87
N ILE A 71 3.87 -4.11 -5.84
CA ILE A 71 3.71 -3.29 -7.05
C ILE A 71 4.29 -1.89 -6.83
N ASP A 72 4.94 -1.38 -7.87
CA ASP A 72 5.36 0.02 -7.94
C ASP A 72 4.50 0.77 -8.95
N TYR A 73 4.16 2.02 -8.64
CA TYR A 73 3.54 2.94 -9.58
C TYR A 73 4.52 4.03 -9.97
N ALA A 74 4.74 4.18 -11.27
CA ALA A 74 5.25 5.42 -11.83
C ALA A 74 4.08 6.41 -11.89
N VAL A 75 4.18 7.53 -11.17
CA VAL A 75 3.09 8.49 -11.01
C VAL A 75 3.51 9.88 -11.41
N SER A 76 2.51 10.71 -11.74
CA SER A 76 2.68 12.15 -11.85
C SER A 76 1.53 12.90 -11.19
N TRP A 77 1.79 14.15 -10.82
CA TRP A 77 0.80 15.04 -10.22
C TRP A 77 0.95 16.48 -10.73
N GLY A 78 0.05 17.37 -10.30
CA GLY A 78 0.03 18.75 -10.76
C GLY A 78 -0.14 18.86 -12.27
N LEU A 79 0.67 19.68 -12.90
CA LEU A 79 0.67 19.89 -14.35
C LEU A 79 0.92 18.59 -15.14
N PHE A 80 1.80 17.72 -14.63
CA PHE A 80 2.17 16.47 -15.29
C PHE A 80 1.09 15.37 -15.17
N ALA A 81 0.07 15.57 -14.33
CA ALA A 81 -1.10 14.69 -14.27
C ALA A 81 -2.16 15.00 -15.35
N GLN A 82 -2.05 16.13 -16.04
CA GLN A 82 -2.95 16.46 -17.15
C GLN A 82 -2.79 15.46 -18.30
N PRO A 83 -3.89 14.91 -18.86
CA PRO A 83 -3.81 13.87 -19.89
C PRO A 83 -2.96 14.26 -21.11
N GLU A 84 -3.02 15.55 -21.51
CA GLU A 84 -2.28 16.09 -22.65
C GLU A 84 -0.77 16.05 -22.45
N ILE A 85 -0.30 16.09 -21.20
CA ILE A 85 1.12 16.01 -20.86
C ILE A 85 1.50 14.58 -20.51
N ALA A 86 0.73 13.92 -19.63
CA ALA A 86 1.02 12.58 -19.13
C ALA A 86 1.17 11.53 -20.24
N ARG A 87 0.37 11.62 -21.30
CA ARG A 87 0.46 10.71 -22.47
C ARG A 87 1.80 10.73 -23.19
N HIS A 88 2.54 11.85 -23.08
CA HIS A 88 3.86 12.03 -23.71
C HIS A 88 5.02 11.63 -22.80
N ILE A 89 4.74 11.28 -21.54
CA ILE A 89 5.76 10.81 -20.61
C ILE A 89 5.97 9.32 -20.84
N SER A 90 7.19 8.96 -21.23
CA SER A 90 7.62 7.57 -21.31
C SER A 90 8.30 7.18 -20.01
N VAL A 91 7.95 6.01 -19.45
CA VAL A 91 8.53 5.49 -18.20
C VAL A 91 9.14 4.11 -18.42
N LYS A 92 10.21 3.84 -17.69
CA LYS A 92 10.82 2.51 -17.56
C LYS A 92 11.10 2.26 -16.08
N GLN A 93 10.44 1.25 -15.51
CA GLN A 93 10.65 0.79 -14.13
C GLN A 93 11.49 -0.49 -14.14
N TYR A 94 12.57 -0.54 -13.37
CA TYR A 94 13.46 -1.69 -13.21
C TYR A 94 14.17 -1.61 -11.86
N ASP A 95 14.39 -2.73 -11.22
CA ASP A 95 15.12 -2.83 -9.95
C ASP A 95 14.69 -1.79 -8.89
N ARG A 96 13.38 -1.57 -8.79
CA ARG A 96 12.74 -0.57 -7.92
C ARG A 96 13.00 0.90 -8.30
N TYR A 97 13.68 1.16 -9.41
CA TYR A 97 13.95 2.52 -9.92
C TYR A 97 13.00 2.91 -11.04
N LEU A 98 12.87 4.22 -11.23
CA LEU A 98 12.13 4.84 -12.34
C LEU A 98 13.04 5.69 -13.19
N ASN A 99 13.08 5.39 -14.49
CA ASN A 99 13.53 6.35 -15.50
C ASN A 99 12.33 6.86 -16.27
N TRP A 100 12.29 8.16 -16.47
CA TRP A 100 11.25 8.77 -17.28
C TRP A 100 11.84 9.79 -18.27
N LYS A 101 11.11 10.06 -19.34
CA LYS A 101 11.48 11.07 -20.35
C LYS A 101 10.23 11.65 -21.00
N ILE A 102 10.35 12.89 -21.44
CA ILE A 102 9.39 13.61 -22.24
C ILE A 102 10.14 14.38 -23.33
N ALA A 103 9.61 14.42 -24.56
CA ALA A 103 10.30 15.06 -25.69
C ALA A 103 10.49 16.58 -25.50
N LYS A 104 9.51 17.24 -24.86
CA LYS A 104 9.55 18.70 -24.58
C LYS A 104 9.01 18.93 -23.17
N LEU A 105 9.82 19.54 -22.34
CA LEU A 105 9.43 19.95 -20.99
C LEU A 105 8.52 21.19 -21.06
N PRO A 106 7.32 21.16 -20.42
CA PRO A 106 6.43 22.31 -20.36
C PRO A 106 6.87 23.34 -19.29
N VAL A 107 7.79 22.95 -18.41
CA VAL A 107 8.34 23.75 -17.30
C VAL A 107 9.84 23.50 -17.17
N PRO A 108 10.60 24.33 -16.41
CA PRO A 108 12.01 24.04 -16.11
C PRO A 108 12.22 22.63 -15.55
N ALA A 109 13.36 22.02 -15.87
CA ALA A 109 13.66 20.63 -15.51
C ALA A 109 13.56 20.36 -14.00
N GLU A 110 14.01 21.30 -13.16
CA GLU A 110 13.93 21.20 -11.72
C GLU A 110 12.47 21.09 -11.22
N GLN A 111 11.56 21.85 -11.80
CA GLN A 111 10.12 21.77 -11.47
C GLN A 111 9.51 20.46 -12.01
N ALA A 112 9.93 20.02 -13.20
CA ALA A 112 9.46 18.78 -13.80
C ALA A 112 9.82 17.57 -12.93
N MET A 113 11.05 17.55 -12.39
CA MET A 113 11.52 16.48 -11.51
C MET A 113 10.69 16.32 -10.23
N GLN A 114 10.05 17.39 -9.77
CA GLN A 114 9.19 17.38 -8.58
C GLN A 114 7.75 16.93 -8.86
N MET A 115 7.41 16.54 -10.09
CA MET A 115 6.04 16.16 -10.49
C MET A 115 5.93 14.72 -11.01
N VAL A 116 7.00 13.95 -10.92
CA VAL A 116 7.04 12.53 -11.32
C VAL A 116 7.82 11.74 -10.29
N SER A 117 7.28 10.63 -9.82
CA SER A 117 7.96 9.75 -8.87
C SER A 117 7.64 8.28 -9.11
N ASN A 118 8.44 7.40 -8.47
CA ASN A 118 8.17 5.98 -8.32
C ASN A 118 7.68 5.73 -6.89
N MET A 119 6.45 5.26 -6.75
CA MET A 119 5.87 4.91 -5.47
C MET A 119 5.88 3.39 -5.28
N HIS A 120 6.52 2.92 -4.21
CA HIS A 120 6.44 1.53 -3.76
C HIS A 120 5.14 1.36 -2.97
N ILE A 121 4.17 0.63 -3.53
CA ILE A 121 2.83 0.52 -2.98
C ILE A 121 2.72 -0.66 -2.03
N ILE A 122 2.41 -0.36 -0.78
CA ILE A 122 2.16 -1.33 0.29
C ILE A 122 0.66 -1.33 0.57
N PRO A 123 -0.07 -2.40 0.28
CA PRO A 123 -1.50 -2.47 0.60
C PRO A 123 -1.70 -2.61 2.11
N ALA A 124 -2.59 -1.79 2.69
CA ALA A 124 -2.87 -1.84 4.12
C ALA A 124 -3.71 -3.07 4.54
N ASN A 125 -4.40 -3.70 3.59
CA ASN A 125 -5.25 -4.86 3.82
C ASN A 125 -5.48 -5.65 2.52
N PRO A 126 -6.10 -6.85 2.57
CA PRO A 126 -6.36 -7.68 1.39
C PRO A 126 -7.25 -7.03 0.33
N GLU A 127 -8.18 -6.17 0.71
CA GLU A 127 -9.04 -5.45 -0.23
C GLU A 127 -8.22 -4.48 -1.08
N ILE A 128 -7.39 -3.67 -0.44
CA ILE A 128 -6.47 -2.76 -1.13
C ILE A 128 -5.48 -3.56 -2.00
N ALA A 129 -5.01 -4.73 -1.53
CA ALA A 129 -4.14 -5.60 -2.32
C ALA A 129 -4.77 -6.10 -3.63
N GLN A 130 -6.10 -6.21 -3.68
CA GLN A 130 -6.82 -6.51 -4.92
C GLN A 130 -7.00 -5.27 -5.79
N GLN A 131 -7.34 -4.13 -5.17
CA GLN A 131 -7.60 -2.89 -5.90
C GLN A 131 -6.35 -2.34 -6.60
N ILE A 132 -5.19 -2.37 -5.94
CA ILE A 132 -3.93 -1.87 -6.54
C ILE A 132 -3.55 -2.60 -7.82
N LYS A 133 -3.95 -3.86 -8.01
CA LYS A 133 -3.69 -4.63 -9.24
C LYS A 133 -4.57 -4.20 -10.42
N GLN A 134 -5.65 -3.48 -10.16
CA GLN A 134 -6.61 -3.04 -11.19
C GLN A 134 -6.23 -1.68 -11.79
N VAL A 135 -5.32 -0.96 -11.17
CA VAL A 135 -4.86 0.36 -11.63
C VAL A 135 -4.04 0.21 -12.91
N LYS A 136 -4.35 1.03 -13.90
CA LYS A 136 -3.73 0.99 -15.23
C LYS A 136 -3.09 2.33 -15.58
N ARG A 137 -2.15 2.27 -16.53
CA ARG A 137 -1.60 3.48 -17.14
C ARG A 137 -2.72 4.38 -17.66
N GLY A 138 -2.65 5.67 -17.34
CA GLY A 138 -3.62 6.67 -17.72
C GLY A 138 -4.73 6.91 -16.68
N ASP A 139 -4.97 5.99 -15.73
CA ASP A 139 -5.91 6.24 -14.64
C ASP A 139 -5.46 7.46 -13.82
N LEU A 140 -6.42 8.27 -13.37
CA LEU A 140 -6.21 9.24 -12.29
C LEU A 140 -6.83 8.66 -11.02
N VAL A 141 -6.00 8.39 -10.04
CA VAL A 141 -6.44 7.80 -8.77
C VAL A 141 -6.17 8.74 -7.60
N TYR A 142 -7.10 8.82 -6.68
CA TYR A 142 -6.85 9.39 -5.37
C TYR A 142 -6.38 8.27 -4.45
N LEU A 143 -5.19 8.43 -3.88
CA LEU A 143 -4.60 7.52 -2.91
C LEU A 143 -4.50 8.21 -1.55
N LYS A 144 -4.82 7.48 -0.48
CA LYS A 144 -4.67 7.95 0.90
C LYS A 144 -4.04 6.85 1.75
N GLY A 145 -3.14 7.25 2.64
CA GLY A 145 -2.45 6.37 3.56
C GLY A 145 -1.29 7.06 4.26
N ASP A 146 -0.18 6.33 4.43
CA ASP A 146 0.98 6.80 5.17
C ASP A 146 2.27 6.52 4.40
N LEU A 147 3.23 7.45 4.46
CA LEU A 147 4.63 7.17 4.17
C LEU A 147 5.23 6.44 5.37
N VAL A 148 5.98 5.38 5.10
CA VAL A 148 6.43 4.46 6.16
C VAL A 148 7.93 4.15 6.10
N GLU A 149 8.43 3.60 7.20
CA GLU A 149 9.70 2.88 7.29
C GLU A 149 9.39 1.42 7.62
N ILE A 150 10.02 0.49 6.91
CA ILE A 150 9.98 -0.95 7.17
C ILE A 150 11.32 -1.38 7.73
N LYS A 151 11.28 -2.18 8.79
CA LYS A 151 12.42 -2.94 9.29
C LYS A 151 12.07 -4.42 9.26
N ASP A 152 12.95 -5.22 8.70
CA ASP A 152 12.82 -6.66 8.61
C ASP A 152 14.21 -7.31 8.56
N LYS A 153 14.62 -7.91 9.67
CA LYS A 153 15.98 -8.45 9.86
C LYS A 153 17.03 -7.36 9.53
N ASP A 154 17.79 -7.55 8.47
CA ASP A 154 18.83 -6.62 8.03
C ASP A 154 18.29 -5.53 7.09
N LEU A 155 17.05 -5.66 6.61
CA LEU A 155 16.41 -4.67 5.74
C LEU A 155 15.92 -3.47 6.56
N VAL A 156 16.41 -2.29 6.22
CA VAL A 156 15.82 -1.01 6.63
C VAL A 156 15.43 -0.25 5.37
N TRP A 157 14.13 -0.14 5.12
CA TRP A 157 13.58 0.50 3.93
C TRP A 157 12.69 1.65 4.33
N LYS A 158 13.11 2.87 3.99
CA LYS A 158 12.50 4.11 4.46
C LYS A 158 12.01 4.96 3.29
N SER A 159 10.82 5.52 3.42
CA SER A 159 10.26 6.46 2.46
C SER A 159 11.04 7.75 2.39
N SER A 160 11.19 8.32 1.17
CA SER A 160 11.39 9.76 1.02
C SER A 160 10.22 10.52 1.64
N LEU A 161 10.49 11.71 2.15
CA LEU A 161 9.49 12.64 2.70
C LEU A 161 9.36 13.91 1.87
N THR A 162 10.19 14.05 0.84
CA THR A 162 10.24 15.22 -0.04
C THR A 162 10.27 14.80 -1.51
N PRO A 163 9.61 15.55 -2.40
CA PRO A 163 9.61 15.23 -3.83
C PRO A 163 10.91 15.66 -4.55
N THR A 164 11.86 16.23 -3.80
CA THR A 164 13.13 16.74 -4.34
C THR A 164 14.29 15.76 -4.19
N ASP A 165 14.09 14.67 -3.46
CA ASP A 165 15.12 13.65 -3.26
C ASP A 165 15.42 12.93 -4.58
N THR A 166 16.69 12.57 -4.79
CA THR A 166 17.15 11.83 -5.96
C THR A 166 18.11 10.71 -5.55
N GLY A 167 18.19 9.65 -6.34
CA GLY A 167 19.05 8.49 -6.06
C GLY A 167 18.40 7.48 -5.12
N ASP A 168 19.23 6.75 -4.40
CA ASP A 168 18.78 5.73 -3.44
C ASP A 168 17.99 6.39 -2.30
N GLY A 169 16.78 5.88 -2.05
CA GLY A 169 15.89 6.42 -1.03
C GLY A 169 15.01 7.60 -1.48
N ALA A 170 15.05 7.98 -2.76
CA ALA A 170 14.23 9.05 -3.32
C ALA A 170 12.78 8.65 -3.63
N CYS A 171 12.45 7.37 -3.52
CA CYS A 171 11.10 6.88 -3.79
C CYS A 171 10.23 6.92 -2.53
N GLU A 172 8.94 7.13 -2.74
CA GLU A 172 7.96 7.06 -1.67
C GLU A 172 7.63 5.59 -1.37
N LEU A 173 7.75 5.21 -0.10
CA LEU A 173 7.28 3.94 0.42
C LEU A 173 5.90 4.17 1.03
N PHE A 174 4.85 3.88 0.26
CA PHE A 174 3.50 4.33 0.52
C PHE A 174 2.57 3.19 0.92
N ARG A 175 2.19 3.13 2.19
CA ARG A 175 1.18 2.22 2.71
C ARG A 175 -0.20 2.78 2.42
N VAL A 176 -0.84 2.26 1.39
CA VAL A 176 -2.15 2.70 0.89
C VAL A 176 -3.27 2.08 1.70
N GLN A 177 -4.12 2.92 2.29
CA GLN A 177 -5.29 2.55 3.09
C GLN A 177 -6.60 2.69 2.29
N SER A 178 -6.64 3.61 1.33
CA SER A 178 -7.77 3.72 0.41
C SER A 178 -7.33 4.17 -0.98
N ILE A 179 -8.10 3.73 -1.97
CA ILE A 179 -7.93 4.07 -3.38
C ILE A 179 -9.28 4.38 -4.00
N HIS A 180 -9.37 5.49 -4.75
CA HIS A 180 -10.54 5.88 -5.52
C HIS A 180 -10.12 6.30 -6.92
N TRP A 181 -10.80 5.78 -7.96
CA TRP A 181 -10.62 6.25 -9.33
C TRP A 181 -11.35 7.56 -9.52
N VAL A 182 -10.59 8.64 -9.75
CA VAL A 182 -11.11 9.96 -10.16
C VAL A 182 -11.44 9.91 -11.65
N GLU A 183 -10.53 9.31 -12.45
CA GLU A 183 -10.74 9.02 -13.87
C GLU A 183 -10.23 7.61 -14.14
N LYS A 184 -11.06 6.78 -14.75
CA LYS A 184 -10.68 5.43 -15.16
C LYS A 184 -10.55 5.38 -16.67
N GLN A 185 -9.43 4.89 -17.17
CA GLN A 185 -9.27 4.68 -18.61
C GLN A 185 -10.17 3.53 -19.05
N ASN A 186 -11.12 3.86 -19.91
CA ASN A 186 -11.90 2.86 -20.63
C ASN A 186 -11.02 2.37 -21.78
N ILE A 187 -10.60 1.10 -21.71
CA ILE A 187 -9.93 0.41 -22.82
C ILE A 187 -11.01 -0.14 -23.73
#